data_0b9504e4959f537a531279374c58be37
#
_entry.id   0b9504e4959f537a531279374c58be37
#
_cell.length_a   1.000
_cell.length_b   1.000
_cell.length_c   1.000
_cell.angle_alpha   90.00
_cell.angle_beta   90.00
_cell.angle_gamma   90.00
#
_symmetry.space_group_name_H-M   'P 1'
#
loop_
_entity.id
_entity.type
_entity.pdbx_description
1 polymer ?
#
loop_
_entity_poly.entity_id
_entity_poly.type
_entity_poly.pdbx_seq_one_letter_code
_entity_poly.pdbx_strand_id
1 'polypeptide(L)'
;MMFTGRFEHYLARLGARCHLYANASNGFKDFLGWLARTSARGHPTVVMPSYIPAKLYRAALAAGYAVRFYEVHDDCRFDVEEVERQVDVQTLALFHVHYFGFASGVSEMRALANRRGIALIEDCALTIGATHDGRELGTYGHVALFSMRKMLLYPEGGALVVSDRYRDFRPSYDTRVSSCYSLPHYLRYRAKYAYVRVTGGADPLRLNHPGLVGYMDGNPQQTLSVKMLSRFTQLRLRYVDLETVVRRRRDNYQHVLAHFPRSPAVQPLRRDLPDGCTPYSFPMLVDARRRDALKDALLRDGTLPGSGWPEAPFNAALVRTRALADRLLELPIHHGLTRRQLDRSLDSLERTVARTKTPGEPDRVVAMGDGG
;
A
#
# COMPACT_ATOMS: atom_id res chain seq x y z
N MET A 1 6.10 0.36 -28.08
CA MET A 1 5.72 1.73 -27.72
C MET A 1 6.91 2.35 -27.02
N MET A 2 7.55 3.37 -27.59
CA MET A 2 8.71 4.05 -26.99
C MET A 2 8.24 4.88 -25.80
N PHE A 3 8.76 4.60 -24.63
CA PHE A 3 8.54 5.37 -23.43
C PHE A 3 9.35 6.67 -23.50
N THR A 4 8.72 7.82 -23.36
CA THR A 4 9.37 9.13 -23.54
C THR A 4 9.31 10.04 -22.31
N GLY A 5 8.75 9.59 -21.17
CA GLY A 5 8.62 10.38 -19.94
C GLY A 5 9.51 9.89 -18.79
N ARG A 6 9.82 10.76 -17.82
CA ARG A 6 10.67 10.43 -16.66
C ARG A 6 10.17 9.22 -15.86
N PHE A 7 8.86 9.12 -15.66
CA PHE A 7 8.26 7.99 -14.93
C PHE A 7 8.32 6.68 -15.71
N GLU A 8 8.09 6.76 -17.01
CA GLU A 8 8.18 5.60 -17.91
C GLU A 8 9.62 5.08 -18.01
N HIS A 9 10.61 5.99 -18.02
CA HIS A 9 12.04 5.64 -17.93
C HIS A 9 12.37 4.94 -16.60
N TYR A 10 11.79 5.43 -15.50
CA TYR A 10 11.93 4.76 -14.21
C TYR A 10 11.45 3.32 -14.28
N LEU A 11 10.22 3.08 -14.74
CA LEU A 11 9.69 1.71 -14.84
C LEU A 11 10.47 0.84 -15.83
N ALA A 12 10.97 1.41 -16.92
CA ALA A 12 11.74 0.68 -17.92
C ALA A 12 13.11 0.19 -17.41
N ARG A 13 13.66 0.83 -16.38
CA ARG A 13 14.93 0.40 -15.76
C ARG A 13 14.76 -0.75 -14.78
N LEU A 14 13.53 -0.99 -14.29
CA LEU A 14 13.27 -1.99 -13.25
C LEU A 14 13.21 -3.42 -13.78
N GLY A 15 13.02 -3.63 -15.08
CA GLY A 15 12.91 -4.96 -15.65
C GLY A 15 12.87 -4.97 -17.17
N ALA A 16 12.74 -6.15 -17.76
CA ALA A 16 12.76 -6.35 -19.20
C ALA A 16 11.56 -5.72 -19.93
N ARG A 17 10.39 -5.74 -19.28
CA ARG A 17 9.15 -5.20 -19.84
C ARG A 17 8.26 -4.62 -18.76
N CYS A 18 7.56 -3.54 -19.13
CA CYS A 18 6.54 -2.91 -18.31
C CYS A 18 5.18 -2.90 -19.02
N HIS A 19 4.15 -3.30 -18.31
CA HIS A 19 2.77 -3.33 -18.80
C HIS A 19 1.89 -2.45 -17.89
N LEU A 20 1.12 -1.55 -18.51
CA LEU A 20 0.29 -0.58 -17.80
C LEU A 20 -1.16 -1.05 -17.74
N TYR A 21 -1.71 -1.08 -16.54
CA TYR A 21 -3.07 -1.52 -16.22
C TYR A 21 -3.89 -0.41 -15.58
N ALA A 22 -5.21 -0.53 -15.64
CA ALA A 22 -6.11 0.37 -14.91
C ALA A 22 -5.86 0.36 -13.38
N ASN A 23 -5.40 -0.78 -12.84
CA ASN A 23 -4.93 -0.90 -11.46
C ASN A 23 -3.93 -2.08 -11.32
N ALA A 24 -3.14 -2.08 -10.23
CA ALA A 24 -2.11 -3.09 -10.00
C ALA A 24 -2.68 -4.52 -9.83
N SER A 25 -3.86 -4.67 -9.21
CA SER A 25 -4.47 -6.00 -9.02
C SER A 25 -4.90 -6.65 -10.34
N ASN A 26 -5.18 -5.87 -11.38
CA ASN A 26 -5.42 -6.41 -12.73
C ASN A 26 -4.15 -7.02 -13.32
N GLY A 27 -3.01 -6.34 -13.17
CA GLY A 27 -1.71 -6.87 -13.59
C GLY A 27 -1.32 -8.14 -12.84
N PHE A 28 -1.56 -8.16 -11.52
CA PHE A 28 -1.33 -9.34 -10.68
C PHE A 28 -2.16 -10.54 -11.15
N LYS A 29 -3.47 -10.36 -11.31
CA LYS A 29 -4.39 -11.40 -11.78
C LYS A 29 -3.99 -11.93 -13.16
N ASP A 30 -3.65 -11.02 -14.07
CA ASP A 30 -3.29 -11.35 -15.46
C ASP A 30 -2.00 -12.19 -15.50
N PHE A 31 -0.98 -11.78 -14.72
CA PHE A 31 0.26 -12.53 -14.62
C PHE A 31 0.04 -13.92 -14.02
N LEU A 32 -0.71 -14.03 -12.94
CA LEU A 32 -1.01 -15.33 -12.33
C LEU A 32 -1.76 -16.26 -13.31
N GLY A 33 -2.75 -15.72 -14.02
CA GLY A 33 -3.48 -16.49 -15.03
C GLY A 33 -2.59 -16.96 -16.17
N TRP A 34 -1.64 -16.15 -16.61
CA TRP A 34 -0.63 -16.55 -17.59
C TRP A 34 0.32 -17.61 -17.02
N LEU A 35 0.83 -17.41 -15.82
CA LEU A 35 1.76 -18.34 -15.17
C LEU A 35 1.12 -19.72 -14.95
N ALA A 36 -0.18 -19.78 -14.58
CA ALA A 36 -0.92 -21.02 -14.44
C ALA A 36 -1.02 -21.78 -15.80
N ARG A 37 -1.37 -21.07 -16.87
CA ARG A 37 -1.51 -21.67 -18.21
C ARG A 37 -0.19 -22.16 -18.80
N THR A 38 0.93 -21.56 -18.43
CA THR A 38 2.26 -21.94 -18.93
C THR A 38 2.95 -22.96 -18.02
N SER A 39 2.36 -23.28 -16.88
CA SER A 39 2.83 -24.31 -15.96
C SER A 39 2.18 -25.65 -16.25
N ALA A 40 2.94 -26.73 -16.04
CA ALA A 40 2.42 -28.10 -16.06
C ALA A 40 1.69 -28.52 -14.76
N ARG A 41 1.56 -27.63 -13.76
CA ARG A 41 0.97 -27.93 -12.46
C ARG A 41 -0.56 -27.79 -12.50
N GLY A 42 -1.28 -28.86 -12.15
CA GLY A 42 -2.75 -28.91 -12.28
C GLY A 42 -3.51 -28.02 -11.27
N HIS A 43 -2.96 -27.79 -10.07
CA HIS A 43 -3.58 -27.00 -9.00
C HIS A 43 -2.56 -26.01 -8.43
N PRO A 44 -2.31 -24.88 -9.10
CA PRO A 44 -1.26 -23.98 -8.71
C PRO A 44 -1.54 -23.32 -7.35
N THR A 45 -0.49 -23.15 -6.56
CA THR A 45 -0.53 -22.44 -5.28
C THR A 45 0.30 -21.17 -5.33
N VAL A 46 -0.18 -20.11 -4.67
CA VAL A 46 0.58 -18.90 -4.35
C VAL A 46 0.69 -18.73 -2.84
N VAL A 47 1.89 -18.44 -2.35
CA VAL A 47 2.14 -18.15 -0.94
C VAL A 47 2.17 -16.63 -0.77
N MET A 48 1.30 -16.09 0.09
CA MET A 48 1.08 -14.66 0.29
C MET A 48 1.14 -14.28 1.77
N PRO A 49 1.47 -13.02 2.12
CA PRO A 49 1.33 -12.59 3.51
C PRO A 49 -0.14 -12.57 3.92
N SER A 50 -0.41 -12.87 5.18
CA SER A 50 -1.77 -12.82 5.74
C SER A 50 -2.29 -11.39 5.93
N TYR A 51 -1.41 -10.41 6.11
CA TYR A 51 -1.78 -8.99 6.13
C TYR A 51 -1.80 -8.42 4.72
N ILE A 52 -2.91 -8.58 4.01
CA ILE A 52 -3.05 -8.23 2.60
C ILE A 52 -4.48 -7.78 2.26
N PRO A 53 -4.67 -6.84 1.29
CA PRO A 53 -6.01 -6.47 0.85
C PRO A 53 -6.78 -7.66 0.28
N ALA A 54 -8.04 -7.81 0.68
CA ALA A 54 -8.93 -8.89 0.22
C ALA A 54 -8.96 -9.05 -1.30
N LYS A 55 -8.87 -7.94 -2.05
CA LYS A 55 -8.88 -7.96 -3.51
C LYS A 55 -7.70 -8.70 -4.14
N LEU A 56 -6.52 -8.75 -3.48
CA LEU A 56 -5.35 -9.44 -4.02
C LEU A 56 -5.50 -10.96 -3.87
N TYR A 57 -5.85 -11.46 -2.68
CA TYR A 57 -6.04 -12.91 -2.56
C TYR A 57 -7.26 -13.39 -3.36
N ARG A 58 -8.34 -12.59 -3.45
CA ARG A 58 -9.48 -12.89 -4.35
C ARG A 58 -9.07 -12.92 -5.82
N ALA A 59 -8.14 -12.04 -6.23
CA ALA A 59 -7.58 -12.07 -7.59
C ALA A 59 -6.80 -13.35 -7.86
N ALA A 60 -6.05 -13.87 -6.87
CA ALA A 60 -5.36 -15.15 -6.97
C ALA A 60 -6.36 -16.33 -7.07
N LEU A 61 -7.39 -16.35 -6.22
CA LEU A 61 -8.47 -17.36 -6.30
C LEU A 61 -9.16 -17.32 -7.67
N ALA A 62 -9.48 -16.11 -8.18
CA ALA A 62 -10.09 -15.95 -9.51
C ALA A 62 -9.16 -16.31 -10.67
N ALA A 63 -7.86 -16.39 -10.45
CA ALA A 63 -6.88 -16.90 -11.41
C ALA A 63 -6.67 -18.43 -11.30
N GLY A 64 -7.43 -19.12 -10.44
CA GLY A 64 -7.39 -20.57 -10.27
C GLY A 64 -6.35 -21.07 -9.27
N TYR A 65 -5.78 -20.18 -8.42
CA TYR A 65 -4.78 -20.56 -7.42
C TYR A 65 -5.41 -20.95 -6.09
N ALA A 66 -4.87 -21.97 -5.44
CA ALA A 66 -4.96 -22.08 -4.00
C ALA A 66 -4.04 -21.02 -3.34
N VAL A 67 -4.49 -20.43 -2.24
CA VAL A 67 -3.72 -19.42 -1.51
C VAL A 67 -3.31 -19.97 -0.15
N ARG A 68 -2.02 -19.92 0.14
CA ARG A 68 -1.47 -20.21 1.47
C ARG A 68 -0.92 -18.91 2.05
N PHE A 69 -1.07 -18.74 3.35
CA PHE A 69 -0.66 -17.52 4.02
C PHE A 69 0.49 -17.79 4.97
N TYR A 70 1.46 -16.86 4.97
CA TYR A 70 2.45 -16.74 6.03
C TYR A 70 2.09 -15.57 6.96
N GLU A 71 2.51 -15.66 8.21
CA GLU A 71 2.19 -14.67 9.22
C GLU A 71 3.04 -13.41 9.07
N VAL A 72 2.43 -12.24 9.35
CA VAL A 72 3.09 -10.95 9.40
C VAL A 72 3.09 -10.47 10.85
N HIS A 73 4.26 -10.11 11.36
CA HIS A 73 4.46 -9.68 12.73
C HIS A 73 4.00 -8.22 12.92
N ASP A 74 3.98 -7.74 14.16
CA ASP A 74 3.53 -6.40 14.52
C ASP A 74 4.46 -5.27 14.03
N ASP A 75 5.69 -5.59 13.63
CA ASP A 75 6.65 -4.70 12.97
C ASP A 75 6.63 -4.79 11.43
N CYS A 76 5.65 -5.50 10.87
CA CYS A 76 5.50 -5.80 9.44
C CYS A 76 6.62 -6.68 8.85
N ARG A 77 7.35 -7.42 9.69
CA ARG A 77 8.29 -8.44 9.28
C ARG A 77 7.62 -9.82 9.22
N PHE A 78 8.35 -10.79 8.75
CA PHE A 78 7.94 -12.19 8.67
C PHE A 78 9.15 -13.10 8.92
N ASP A 79 8.88 -14.36 9.18
CA ASP A 79 9.89 -15.40 9.29
C ASP A 79 10.00 -16.14 7.95
N VAL A 80 11.17 -16.11 7.34
CA VAL A 80 11.41 -16.77 6.04
C VAL A 80 11.31 -18.30 6.12
N GLU A 81 11.62 -18.88 7.26
CA GLU A 81 11.47 -20.33 7.47
C GLU A 81 9.98 -20.71 7.54
N GLU A 82 9.15 -19.86 8.12
CA GLU A 82 7.70 -20.04 8.09
C GLU A 82 7.15 -19.94 6.66
N VAL A 83 7.63 -18.97 5.87
CA VAL A 83 7.30 -18.87 4.45
C VAL A 83 7.69 -20.13 3.71
N GLU A 84 8.91 -20.66 3.96
CA GLU A 84 9.43 -21.85 3.29
C GLU A 84 8.60 -23.09 3.61
N ARG A 85 8.08 -23.23 4.84
CA ARG A 85 7.16 -24.31 5.22
C ARG A 85 5.81 -24.29 4.46
N GLN A 86 5.40 -23.12 3.96
CA GLN A 86 4.20 -22.99 3.12
C GLN A 86 4.43 -23.38 1.65
N VAL A 87 5.70 -23.49 1.21
CA VAL A 87 6.05 -23.82 -0.17
C VAL A 87 6.05 -25.31 -0.39
N ASP A 88 5.32 -25.77 -1.42
CA ASP A 88 5.26 -27.14 -1.86
C ASP A 88 5.48 -27.30 -3.37
N VAL A 89 5.30 -28.52 -3.87
CA VAL A 89 5.47 -28.86 -5.31
C VAL A 89 4.46 -28.16 -6.21
N GLN A 90 3.31 -27.69 -5.70
CA GLN A 90 2.29 -26.98 -6.44
C GLN A 90 2.52 -25.45 -6.43
N THR A 91 3.41 -24.97 -5.58
CA THR A 91 3.67 -23.53 -5.45
C THR A 91 4.34 -22.98 -6.70
N LEU A 92 3.71 -22.00 -7.36
CA LEU A 92 4.23 -21.29 -8.53
C LEU A 92 4.83 -19.93 -8.18
N ALA A 93 4.33 -19.29 -7.13
CA ALA A 93 4.76 -17.94 -6.79
C ALA A 93 4.77 -17.69 -5.27
N LEU A 94 5.73 -16.85 -4.86
CA LEU A 94 5.74 -16.13 -3.59
C LEU A 94 5.30 -14.69 -3.84
N PHE A 95 4.49 -14.14 -2.94
CA PHE A 95 4.08 -12.74 -2.96
C PHE A 95 4.66 -12.02 -1.74
N HIS A 96 5.40 -10.93 -1.99
CA HIS A 96 6.07 -10.13 -0.97
C HIS A 96 5.59 -8.69 -1.02
N VAL A 97 5.30 -8.08 0.13
CA VAL A 97 4.78 -6.71 0.25
C VAL A 97 5.78 -5.79 0.94
N HIS A 98 6.09 -4.65 0.33
CA HIS A 98 6.80 -3.55 0.98
C HIS A 98 5.81 -2.69 1.78
N TYR A 99 5.54 -3.10 3.02
CA TYR A 99 4.57 -2.43 3.88
C TYR A 99 4.95 -0.97 4.12
N PHE A 100 3.99 -0.07 3.81
CA PHE A 100 4.13 1.39 3.97
C PHE A 100 5.31 2.02 3.22
N GLY A 101 5.96 1.27 2.32
CA GLY A 101 7.13 1.69 1.57
C GLY A 101 8.46 1.29 2.19
N PHE A 102 8.45 0.50 3.26
CA PHE A 102 9.65 -0.03 3.89
C PHE A 102 10.01 -1.38 3.30
N ALA A 103 11.28 -1.55 2.94
CA ALA A 103 11.80 -2.85 2.57
C ALA A 103 12.01 -3.72 3.83
N SER A 104 11.64 -4.99 3.76
CA SER A 104 11.98 -5.97 4.80
C SER A 104 12.02 -7.37 4.21
N GLY A 105 13.12 -8.09 4.39
CA GLY A 105 13.25 -9.51 4.03
C GLY A 105 13.11 -9.84 2.53
N VAL A 106 13.23 -8.86 1.63
CA VAL A 106 13.05 -9.09 0.19
C VAL A 106 14.18 -9.90 -0.43
N SER A 107 15.40 -9.74 0.09
CA SER A 107 16.58 -10.51 -0.35
C SER A 107 16.44 -11.98 0.00
N GLU A 108 15.98 -12.28 1.20
CA GLU A 108 15.69 -13.62 1.70
C GLU A 108 14.57 -14.30 0.89
N MET A 109 13.50 -13.55 0.61
CA MET A 109 12.41 -14.01 -0.26
C MET A 109 12.91 -14.31 -1.67
N ARG A 110 13.81 -13.47 -2.21
CA ARG A 110 14.44 -13.73 -3.52
C ARG A 110 15.28 -14.99 -3.50
N ALA A 111 16.09 -15.20 -2.47
CA ALA A 111 16.90 -16.39 -2.31
C ALA A 111 16.03 -17.65 -2.22
N LEU A 112 14.95 -17.61 -1.44
CA LEU A 112 13.98 -18.71 -1.31
C LEU A 112 13.32 -19.01 -2.67
N ALA A 113 12.83 -18.00 -3.37
CA ALA A 113 12.20 -18.18 -4.68
C ALA A 113 13.13 -18.80 -5.70
N ASN A 114 14.41 -18.41 -5.70
CA ASN A 114 15.44 -18.99 -6.57
C ASN A 114 15.73 -20.44 -6.23
N ARG A 115 15.92 -20.78 -4.93
CA ARG A 115 16.15 -22.17 -4.49
C ARG A 115 15.00 -23.11 -4.88
N ARG A 116 13.77 -22.61 -4.80
CA ARG A 116 12.55 -23.39 -5.12
C ARG A 116 12.15 -23.33 -6.59
N GLY A 117 12.86 -22.53 -7.41
CA GLY A 117 12.56 -22.39 -8.84
C GLY A 117 11.21 -21.72 -9.16
N ILE A 118 10.65 -20.92 -8.24
CA ILE A 118 9.32 -20.29 -8.35
C ILE A 118 9.41 -18.78 -8.58
N ALA A 119 8.31 -18.14 -8.94
CA ALA A 119 8.26 -16.70 -9.13
C ALA A 119 8.28 -15.96 -7.80
N LEU A 120 9.05 -14.86 -7.69
CA LEU A 120 8.84 -13.86 -6.66
C LEU A 120 8.09 -12.67 -7.26
N ILE A 121 6.91 -12.36 -6.71
CA ILE A 121 6.12 -11.19 -7.04
C ILE A 121 6.32 -10.16 -5.93
N GLU A 122 6.91 -9.02 -6.28
CA GLU A 122 7.25 -7.92 -5.39
C GLU A 122 6.16 -6.85 -5.45
N ASP A 123 5.41 -6.65 -4.36
CA ASP A 123 4.37 -5.62 -4.30
C ASP A 123 4.96 -4.28 -3.84
N CYS A 124 5.27 -3.44 -4.80
CA CYS A 124 5.70 -2.05 -4.65
C CYS A 124 4.51 -1.06 -4.71
N ALA A 125 3.27 -1.50 -4.46
CA ALA A 125 2.11 -0.60 -4.54
C ALA A 125 2.15 0.54 -3.51
N LEU A 126 2.90 0.37 -2.41
CA LEU A 126 3.09 1.35 -1.33
C LEU A 126 4.45 2.07 -1.39
N THR A 127 5.18 1.93 -2.49
CA THR A 127 6.45 2.63 -2.69
C THR A 127 6.72 2.92 -4.16
N ILE A 128 7.61 3.88 -4.44
CA ILE A 128 8.08 4.22 -5.77
C ILE A 128 9.40 5.00 -5.65
N GLY A 129 10.36 4.72 -6.52
CA GLY A 129 11.66 5.38 -6.45
C GLY A 129 12.44 5.08 -5.15
N ALA A 130 12.15 3.96 -4.50
CA ALA A 130 12.85 3.52 -3.29
C ALA A 130 13.96 2.54 -3.64
N THR A 131 14.99 2.56 -2.79
CA THR A 131 16.12 1.62 -2.85
C THR A 131 16.29 0.88 -1.52
N HIS A 132 16.86 -0.31 -1.59
CA HIS A 132 17.28 -1.10 -0.45
C HIS A 132 18.64 -1.71 -0.78
N ASP A 133 19.63 -1.55 0.10
CA ASP A 133 21.01 -1.98 -0.12
C ASP A 133 21.58 -1.53 -1.50
N GLY A 134 21.30 -0.27 -1.86
CA GLY A 134 21.76 0.33 -3.11
C GLY A 134 21.04 -0.16 -4.38
N ARG A 135 20.05 -1.05 -4.26
CA ARG A 135 19.28 -1.61 -5.36
C ARG A 135 17.82 -1.10 -5.34
N GLU A 136 17.27 -0.75 -6.50
CA GLU A 136 15.89 -0.26 -6.61
C GLU A 136 14.88 -1.34 -6.23
N LEU A 137 13.88 -0.99 -5.39
CA LEU A 137 12.72 -1.85 -5.13
C LEU A 137 11.91 -2.01 -6.41
N GLY A 138 11.42 -3.23 -6.64
CA GLY A 138 10.81 -3.64 -7.90
C GLY A 138 11.78 -4.40 -8.82
N THR A 139 13.07 -4.53 -8.40
CA THR A 139 14.06 -5.33 -9.12
C THR A 139 14.45 -6.61 -8.37
N TYR A 140 14.07 -6.74 -7.10
CA TYR A 140 14.28 -7.96 -6.32
C TYR A 140 13.36 -9.09 -6.77
N GLY A 141 12.10 -8.76 -7.08
CA GLY A 141 11.14 -9.71 -7.64
C GLY A 141 11.51 -10.15 -9.05
N HIS A 142 10.97 -11.28 -9.48
CA HIS A 142 10.92 -11.63 -10.90
C HIS A 142 9.83 -10.82 -11.61
N VAL A 143 8.86 -10.37 -10.82
CA VAL A 143 7.75 -9.51 -11.24
C VAL A 143 7.52 -8.47 -10.14
N ALA A 144 7.26 -7.22 -10.52
CA ALA A 144 6.96 -6.15 -9.59
C ALA A 144 5.64 -5.45 -9.95
N LEU A 145 4.87 -5.09 -8.92
CA LEU A 145 3.60 -4.38 -9.02
C LEU A 145 3.73 -2.96 -8.47
N PHE A 146 3.28 -1.96 -9.23
CA PHE A 146 3.25 -0.57 -8.78
C PHE A 146 1.84 0.00 -8.87
N SER A 147 1.50 0.93 -7.96
CA SER A 147 0.22 1.63 -7.95
C SER A 147 0.40 3.14 -8.06
N MET A 148 0.12 3.70 -9.23
CA MET A 148 0.12 5.15 -9.45
C MET A 148 -0.95 5.84 -8.60
N ARG A 149 -2.07 5.18 -8.36
CA ARG A 149 -3.16 5.70 -7.56
C ARG A 149 -2.72 6.00 -6.12
N LYS A 150 -1.96 5.11 -5.53
CA LYS A 150 -1.47 5.25 -4.15
C LYS A 150 -0.30 6.23 -4.06
N MET A 151 0.69 6.07 -4.92
CA MET A 151 1.94 6.82 -4.82
C MET A 151 1.91 8.18 -5.52
N LEU A 152 1.20 8.30 -6.65
CA LEU A 152 1.16 9.52 -7.47
C LEU A 152 -0.15 10.31 -7.33
N LEU A 153 -1.11 9.83 -6.50
CA LEU A 153 -2.43 10.43 -6.33
C LEU A 153 -3.19 10.53 -7.66
N TYR A 154 -3.06 9.52 -8.49
CA TYR A 154 -3.86 9.40 -9.70
C TYR A 154 -5.13 8.60 -9.41
N PRO A 155 -6.21 8.84 -10.12
CA PRO A 155 -7.48 8.17 -9.89
C PRO A 155 -7.46 6.69 -10.30
N GLU A 156 -6.54 6.32 -11.17
CA GLU A 156 -6.30 4.96 -11.66
C GLU A 156 -4.81 4.73 -11.90
N GLY A 157 -4.46 3.54 -12.27
CA GLY A 157 -3.13 3.20 -12.72
C GLY A 157 -2.42 2.18 -11.85
N GLY A 158 -1.96 1.14 -12.52
CA GLY A 158 -1.05 0.13 -12.05
C GLY A 158 0.00 -0.17 -13.11
N ALA A 159 1.17 -0.63 -12.69
CA ALA A 159 2.16 -1.20 -13.60
C ALA A 159 2.56 -2.57 -13.11
N LEU A 160 2.78 -3.46 -14.07
CA LEU A 160 3.42 -4.75 -13.89
C LEU A 160 4.76 -4.71 -14.63
N VAL A 161 5.85 -4.85 -13.92
CA VAL A 161 7.20 -4.97 -14.48
C VAL A 161 7.61 -6.42 -14.40
N VAL A 162 8.10 -7.00 -15.49
CA VAL A 162 8.57 -8.39 -15.56
C VAL A 162 10.06 -8.43 -15.89
N SER A 163 10.79 -9.32 -15.21
CA SER A 163 12.20 -9.60 -15.49
C SER A 163 12.35 -10.43 -16.78
N ASP A 164 13.60 -10.60 -17.23
CA ASP A 164 13.92 -11.44 -18.40
C ASP A 164 13.40 -12.88 -18.29
N ARG A 165 13.33 -13.43 -17.08
CA ARG A 165 12.75 -14.76 -16.84
C ARG A 165 11.35 -14.92 -17.38
N TYR A 166 10.54 -13.84 -17.38
CA TYR A 166 9.16 -13.83 -17.84
C TYR A 166 8.94 -12.88 -19.02
N ARG A 167 9.98 -12.65 -19.84
CA ARG A 167 9.91 -11.77 -21.01
C ARG A 167 8.86 -12.18 -22.04
N ASP A 168 8.41 -13.44 -22.01
CA ASP A 168 7.38 -13.96 -22.90
C ASP A 168 5.96 -13.70 -22.41
N PHE A 169 5.80 -13.18 -21.19
CA PHE A 169 4.52 -12.72 -20.71
C PHE A 169 3.92 -11.68 -21.65
N ARG A 170 2.64 -11.85 -21.95
CA ARG A 170 1.83 -10.90 -22.72
C ARG A 170 0.55 -10.64 -21.94
N PRO A 171 0.16 -9.36 -21.74
CA PRO A 171 -1.10 -9.04 -21.08
C PRO A 171 -2.28 -9.57 -21.89
N SER A 172 -3.31 -10.01 -21.16
CA SER A 172 -4.53 -10.54 -21.77
C SER A 172 -5.53 -9.47 -22.18
N TYR A 173 -5.29 -8.18 -21.84
CA TYR A 173 -6.19 -7.11 -22.23
C TYR A 173 -6.07 -6.77 -23.71
N ASP A 174 -7.20 -6.42 -24.34
CA ASP A 174 -7.19 -5.80 -25.66
C ASP A 174 -6.61 -4.38 -25.55
N THR A 175 -5.55 -4.10 -26.31
CA THR A 175 -4.90 -2.79 -26.35
C THR A 175 -5.78 -1.69 -26.93
N ARG A 176 -6.90 -2.06 -27.60
CA ARG A 176 -7.91 -1.13 -28.11
C ARG A 176 -8.88 -0.68 -27.01
N VAL A 177 -9.03 -1.47 -25.94
CA VAL A 177 -9.94 -1.21 -24.83
C VAL A 177 -9.15 -0.72 -23.62
N SER A 178 -9.13 0.59 -23.42
CA SER A 178 -8.60 1.20 -22.21
C SER A 178 -9.69 1.37 -21.14
N SER A 179 -9.28 1.69 -19.91
CA SER A 179 -10.24 2.12 -18.89
C SER A 179 -10.98 3.38 -19.37
N CYS A 180 -12.25 3.52 -18.96
CA CYS A 180 -13.08 4.67 -19.35
C CYS A 180 -12.72 5.98 -18.61
N TYR A 181 -11.54 6.05 -17.98
CA TYR A 181 -11.14 7.25 -17.27
C TYR A 181 -10.83 8.37 -18.25
N SER A 182 -11.58 9.44 -18.17
CA SER A 182 -11.55 10.57 -19.09
C SER A 182 -11.21 11.89 -18.38
N LEU A 183 -10.98 12.93 -19.15
CA LEU A 183 -10.75 14.28 -18.61
C LEU A 183 -11.83 14.77 -17.63
N PRO A 184 -13.16 14.59 -17.86
CA PRO A 184 -14.18 14.95 -16.87
C PRO A 184 -14.02 14.23 -15.53
N HIS A 185 -13.73 12.94 -15.54
CA HIS A 185 -13.46 12.19 -14.32
C HIS A 185 -12.22 12.72 -13.58
N TYR A 186 -11.16 13.05 -14.32
CA TYR A 186 -9.96 13.65 -13.74
C TYR A 186 -10.25 15.04 -13.14
N LEU A 187 -10.97 15.91 -13.83
CA LEU A 187 -11.33 17.23 -13.33
C LEU A 187 -12.17 17.13 -12.06
N ARG A 188 -13.17 16.23 -12.04
CA ARG A 188 -13.98 15.96 -10.84
C ARG A 188 -13.10 15.48 -9.68
N TYR A 189 -12.16 14.58 -9.94
CA TYR A 189 -11.20 14.11 -8.95
C TYR A 189 -10.33 15.25 -8.42
N ARG A 190 -9.82 16.12 -9.32
CA ARG A 190 -8.99 17.28 -8.95
C ARG A 190 -9.77 18.32 -8.16
N ALA A 191 -11.01 18.61 -8.56
CA ALA A 191 -11.89 19.53 -7.84
C ALA A 191 -12.15 19.03 -6.41
N LYS A 192 -12.47 17.74 -6.26
CA LYS A 192 -12.59 17.10 -4.96
C LYS A 192 -11.33 17.25 -4.12
N TYR A 193 -10.17 16.98 -4.70
CA TYR A 193 -8.91 17.08 -4.00
C TYR A 193 -8.57 18.51 -3.58
N ALA A 194 -8.85 19.49 -4.46
CA ALA A 194 -8.68 20.91 -4.15
C ALA A 194 -9.62 21.36 -3.03
N TYR A 195 -10.88 20.91 -3.08
CA TYR A 195 -11.87 21.20 -2.04
C TYR A 195 -11.41 20.71 -0.67
N VAL A 196 -11.04 19.43 -0.55
CA VAL A 196 -10.51 18.85 0.70
C VAL A 196 -9.26 19.60 1.19
N ARG A 197 -8.41 20.03 0.26
CA ARG A 197 -7.21 20.82 0.58
C ARG A 197 -7.53 22.20 1.15
N VAL A 198 -8.56 22.86 0.64
CA VAL A 198 -8.98 24.21 1.07
C VAL A 198 -9.75 24.16 2.38
N THR A 199 -10.66 23.20 2.53
CA THR A 199 -11.55 23.11 3.69
C THR A 199 -10.92 22.39 4.89
N GLY A 200 -9.72 21.86 4.74
CA GLY A 200 -9.02 21.12 5.81
C GLY A 200 -9.60 19.74 6.08
N GLY A 201 -10.36 19.19 5.13
CA GLY A 201 -10.86 17.81 5.22
C GLY A 201 -12.33 17.67 5.64
N ALA A 202 -13.01 18.73 6.03
CA ALA A 202 -14.46 18.71 6.17
C ALA A 202 -15.10 18.45 4.79
N ASP A 203 -15.59 17.26 4.55
CA ASP A 203 -16.25 16.87 3.31
C ASP A 203 -17.77 16.94 3.50
N PRO A 204 -18.46 18.06 3.15
CA PRO A 204 -19.90 18.21 3.34
C PRO A 204 -20.70 17.23 2.48
N LEU A 205 -20.09 16.67 1.43
CA LEU A 205 -20.75 15.70 0.55
C LEU A 205 -20.40 14.25 0.91
N ARG A 206 -19.72 14.02 2.04
CA ARG A 206 -19.19 12.70 2.45
C ARG A 206 -18.40 11.99 1.33
N LEU A 207 -17.78 12.76 0.43
CA LEU A 207 -17.04 12.25 -0.72
C LEU A 207 -15.76 11.51 -0.31
N ASN A 208 -15.34 11.65 0.95
CA ASN A 208 -14.24 10.91 1.57
C ASN A 208 -14.71 9.71 2.40
N HIS A 209 -15.96 9.33 2.30
CA HIS A 209 -16.39 8.10 2.94
C HIS A 209 -15.47 6.97 2.49
N PRO A 210 -15.01 6.08 3.42
CA PRO A 210 -14.26 4.88 3.05
C PRO A 210 -14.91 4.10 1.91
N GLY A 211 -16.24 4.20 1.76
CA GLY A 211 -17.00 3.71 0.63
C GLY A 211 -16.70 4.40 -0.72
N LEU A 212 -16.09 5.61 -0.79
CA LEU A 212 -15.73 6.19 -2.09
C LEU A 212 -14.30 5.86 -2.51
N VAL A 213 -13.38 5.72 -1.56
CA VAL A 213 -12.11 5.02 -1.78
C VAL A 213 -12.40 3.55 -2.06
N GLY A 214 -13.34 2.94 -1.32
CA GLY A 214 -13.86 1.61 -1.55
C GLY A 214 -14.77 1.48 -2.77
N TYR A 215 -15.47 2.52 -3.24
CA TYR A 215 -16.25 2.47 -4.47
C TYR A 215 -15.37 2.35 -5.72
N MET A 216 -14.17 2.89 -5.67
CA MET A 216 -13.18 2.66 -6.74
C MET A 216 -12.49 1.29 -6.58
N ASP A 217 -12.45 0.70 -5.36
CA ASP A 217 -11.92 -0.63 -5.07
C ASP A 217 -13.01 -1.69 -4.89
N GLY A 218 -14.25 -1.29 -4.65
CA GLY A 218 -15.31 -2.15 -4.10
C GLY A 218 -16.32 -2.73 -5.09
N ASN A 219 -16.18 -2.48 -6.41
CA ASN A 219 -17.00 -3.21 -7.36
C ASN A 219 -16.34 -4.57 -7.64
N PRO A 220 -16.90 -5.70 -7.14
CA PRO A 220 -16.37 -7.03 -7.41
C PRO A 220 -16.25 -7.33 -8.90
N GLN A 221 -17.13 -6.74 -9.73
CA GLN A 221 -17.09 -6.89 -11.20
C GLN A 221 -15.93 -6.12 -11.85
N GLN A 222 -15.42 -5.03 -11.25
CA GLN A 222 -14.24 -4.33 -11.78
C GLN A 222 -12.95 -5.13 -11.58
N THR A 223 -12.91 -6.02 -10.58
CA THR A 223 -11.78 -6.91 -10.33
C THR A 223 -11.67 -8.04 -11.36
N LEU A 224 -12.75 -8.33 -12.09
CA LEU A 224 -12.80 -9.45 -13.03
C LEU A 224 -12.30 -9.10 -14.44
N SER A 225 -12.44 -7.85 -14.90
CA SER A 225 -11.99 -7.46 -16.25
C SER A 225 -10.59 -6.85 -16.21
N VAL A 226 -9.63 -7.50 -16.87
CA VAL A 226 -8.27 -6.96 -17.07
C VAL A 226 -8.35 -5.85 -18.11
N LYS A 227 -8.02 -4.60 -17.71
CA LYS A 227 -8.08 -3.42 -18.57
C LYS A 227 -6.74 -2.70 -18.62
N MET A 228 -6.40 -2.21 -19.80
CA MET A 228 -5.28 -1.32 -20.01
C MET A 228 -5.54 0.04 -19.33
N LEU A 229 -4.49 0.72 -18.93
CA LEU A 229 -4.52 2.10 -18.43
C LEU A 229 -5.08 3.05 -19.50
N SER A 230 -5.92 4.03 -19.10
CA SER A 230 -6.45 5.02 -20.05
C SER A 230 -5.34 5.82 -20.72
N ARG A 231 -5.56 6.18 -21.99
CA ARG A 231 -4.63 7.04 -22.75
C ARG A 231 -4.40 8.39 -22.06
N PHE A 232 -5.44 8.90 -21.44
CA PHE A 232 -5.37 10.15 -20.68
C PHE A 232 -4.38 10.04 -19.51
N THR A 233 -4.47 9.00 -18.71
CA THR A 233 -3.53 8.78 -17.59
C THR A 233 -2.12 8.48 -18.11
N GLN A 234 -1.97 7.73 -19.20
CA GLN A 234 -0.66 7.51 -19.83
C GLN A 234 0.00 8.83 -20.24
N LEU A 235 -0.75 9.75 -20.86
CA LEU A 235 -0.24 11.07 -21.20
C LEU A 235 0.21 11.86 -19.95
N ARG A 236 -0.56 11.80 -18.88
CA ARG A 236 -0.24 12.48 -17.62
C ARG A 236 1.03 11.95 -16.94
N LEU A 237 1.30 10.64 -17.05
CA LEU A 237 2.50 10.03 -16.48
C LEU A 237 3.81 10.60 -17.05
N ARG A 238 3.79 11.14 -18.28
CA ARG A 238 4.96 11.78 -18.89
C ARG A 238 5.46 13.00 -18.14
N TYR A 239 4.58 13.65 -17.39
CA TYR A 239 4.85 14.90 -16.66
C TYR A 239 5.03 14.68 -15.16
N VAL A 240 5.19 13.45 -14.72
CA VAL A 240 5.44 13.14 -13.29
C VAL A 240 6.87 13.51 -12.94
N ASP A 241 7.01 14.41 -11.97
CA ASP A 241 8.28 14.66 -11.29
C ASP A 241 8.41 13.68 -10.11
N LEU A 242 9.01 12.53 -10.40
CA LEU A 242 9.19 11.47 -9.41
C LEU A 242 10.12 11.88 -8.27
N GLU A 243 11.15 12.66 -8.56
CA GLU A 243 12.11 13.15 -7.55
C GLU A 243 11.41 14.03 -6.51
N THR A 244 10.57 14.95 -6.95
CA THR A 244 9.75 15.77 -6.04
C THR A 244 8.76 14.92 -5.24
N VAL A 245 8.15 13.87 -5.84
CA VAL A 245 7.26 12.95 -5.11
C VAL A 245 8.01 12.25 -4.00
N VAL A 246 9.17 11.67 -4.29
CA VAL A 246 10.03 10.97 -3.33
C VAL A 246 10.47 11.89 -2.21
N ARG A 247 11.12 13.02 -2.56
CA ARG A 247 11.61 14.00 -1.59
C ARG A 247 10.52 14.47 -0.63
N ARG A 248 9.38 14.95 -1.14
CA ARG A 248 8.28 15.45 -0.30
C ARG A 248 7.69 14.39 0.62
N ARG A 249 7.61 13.12 0.19
CA ARG A 249 7.14 12.04 1.07
C ARG A 249 8.12 11.78 2.20
N ARG A 250 9.41 11.77 1.92
CA ARG A 250 10.48 11.64 2.92
C ARG A 250 10.45 12.80 3.93
N ASP A 251 10.41 14.04 3.42
CA ASP A 251 10.34 15.26 4.25
C ASP A 251 9.10 15.28 5.16
N ASN A 252 7.95 14.84 4.63
CA ASN A 252 6.70 14.75 5.38
C ASN A 252 6.77 13.68 6.46
N TYR A 253 7.36 12.52 6.15
CA TYR A 253 7.56 11.44 7.13
C TYR A 253 8.46 11.89 8.28
N GLN A 254 9.61 12.47 7.96
CA GLN A 254 10.57 12.97 8.94
C GLN A 254 9.95 14.07 9.81
N HIS A 255 9.15 14.96 9.24
CA HIS A 255 8.44 15.97 9.99
C HIS A 255 7.45 15.36 10.99
N VAL A 256 6.62 14.41 10.53
CA VAL A 256 5.68 13.72 11.41
C VAL A 256 6.42 12.98 12.52
N LEU A 257 7.52 12.30 12.19
CA LEU A 257 8.33 11.56 13.16
C LEU A 257 8.93 12.48 14.24
N ALA A 258 9.47 13.65 13.84
CA ALA A 258 10.10 14.61 14.74
C ALA A 258 9.10 15.26 15.72
N HIS A 259 7.83 15.40 15.31
CA HIS A 259 6.77 16.04 16.09
C HIS A 259 5.72 15.04 16.59
N PHE A 260 6.00 13.74 16.49
CA PHE A 260 5.06 12.69 16.93
C PHE A 260 4.84 12.75 18.46
N PRO A 261 3.58 12.66 18.95
CA PRO A 261 3.28 12.73 20.36
C PRO A 261 4.03 11.68 21.19
N ARG A 262 4.62 12.10 22.30
CA ARG A 262 5.25 11.19 23.28
C ARG A 262 4.18 10.65 24.21
N SER A 263 3.51 9.58 23.83
CA SER A 263 2.45 8.96 24.63
C SER A 263 2.56 7.42 24.55
N PRO A 264 2.31 6.70 25.66
CA PRO A 264 2.24 5.25 25.64
C PRO A 264 1.04 4.73 24.82
N ALA A 265 0.03 5.57 24.57
CA ALA A 265 -1.17 5.17 23.83
C ALA A 265 -0.96 5.05 22.32
N VAL A 266 0.08 5.68 21.78
CA VAL A 266 0.43 5.66 20.35
C VAL A 266 1.94 5.55 20.20
N GLN A 267 2.38 4.72 19.27
CA GLN A 267 3.79 4.53 18.98
C GLN A 267 3.99 4.49 17.46
N PRO A 268 5.02 5.16 16.90
CA PRO A 268 5.35 4.99 15.50
C PRO A 268 5.77 3.54 15.28
N LEU A 269 5.32 2.93 14.16
CA LEU A 269 5.73 1.58 13.78
C LEU A 269 7.25 1.51 13.55
N ARG A 270 7.84 2.60 13.04
CA ARG A 270 9.28 2.77 12.84
C ARG A 270 9.72 4.08 13.47
N ARG A 271 10.82 4.04 14.19
CA ARG A 271 11.43 5.21 14.86
C ARG A 271 12.47 5.91 14.01
N ASP A 272 12.67 5.45 12.78
CA ASP A 272 13.61 5.97 11.79
C ASP A 272 13.00 5.96 10.41
N LEU A 273 13.61 6.69 9.49
CA LEU A 273 13.35 6.60 8.07
C LEU A 273 14.63 6.12 7.38
N PRO A 274 14.72 4.83 7.01
CA PRO A 274 15.91 4.30 6.35
C PRO A 274 16.27 5.08 5.07
N ASP A 275 17.57 5.11 4.77
CA ASP A 275 18.02 5.66 3.50
C ASP A 275 17.40 4.90 2.33
N GLY A 276 17.13 5.62 1.25
CA GLY A 276 16.47 5.05 0.08
C GLY A 276 14.97 4.73 0.24
N CYS A 277 14.40 4.76 1.44
CA CYS A 277 12.97 4.49 1.63
C CYS A 277 12.11 5.63 1.07
N THR A 278 11.02 5.29 0.38
CA THR A 278 9.96 6.22 -0.03
C THR A 278 8.64 5.81 0.62
N PRO A 279 8.28 6.41 1.78
CA PRO A 279 7.13 5.96 2.55
C PRO A 279 5.79 6.35 1.91
N TYR A 280 4.82 5.43 2.00
CA TYR A 280 3.44 5.65 1.58
C TYR A 280 2.67 6.49 2.58
N SER A 281 2.73 6.11 3.86
CA SER A 281 2.05 6.70 4.99
C SER A 281 2.96 6.69 6.21
N PHE A 282 2.51 7.30 7.30
CA PHE A 282 3.16 7.18 8.60
C PHE A 282 2.39 6.17 9.45
N PRO A 283 2.83 4.91 9.50
CA PRO A 283 2.18 3.87 10.28
C PRO A 283 2.49 4.02 11.77
N MET A 284 1.47 3.81 12.59
CA MET A 284 1.56 3.84 14.06
C MET A 284 0.75 2.70 14.67
N LEU A 285 1.22 2.22 15.82
CA LEU A 285 0.51 1.24 16.63
C LEU A 285 -0.20 1.96 17.78
N VAL A 286 -1.42 1.56 18.02
CA VAL A 286 -2.26 2.07 19.13
C VAL A 286 -2.78 0.91 19.98
N ASP A 287 -3.30 1.20 21.16
CA ASP A 287 -4.04 0.18 21.91
C ASP A 287 -5.25 -0.30 21.08
N ALA A 288 -5.39 -1.60 20.91
CA ALA A 288 -6.45 -2.21 20.08
C ALA A 288 -7.86 -1.77 20.54
N ARG A 289 -8.07 -1.60 21.84
CA ARG A 289 -9.37 -1.17 22.41
C ARG A 289 -9.72 0.28 22.06
N ARG A 290 -8.71 1.10 21.73
CA ARG A 290 -8.85 2.53 21.44
C ARG A 290 -8.76 2.85 19.94
N ARG A 291 -8.32 1.90 19.13
CA ARG A 291 -8.01 2.12 17.72
C ARG A 291 -9.17 2.77 16.96
N ASP A 292 -10.36 2.20 17.04
CA ASP A 292 -11.52 2.68 16.29
C ASP A 292 -12.02 4.03 16.83
N ALA A 293 -12.03 4.22 18.16
CA ALA A 293 -12.37 5.50 18.78
C ALA A 293 -11.38 6.61 18.38
N LEU A 294 -10.08 6.31 18.35
CA LEU A 294 -9.03 7.23 17.90
C LEU A 294 -9.20 7.57 16.41
N LYS A 295 -9.44 6.57 15.58
CA LYS A 295 -9.71 6.75 14.15
C LYS A 295 -10.92 7.67 13.92
N ASP A 296 -12.02 7.43 14.59
CA ASP A 296 -13.24 8.22 14.46
C ASP A 296 -13.05 9.66 14.95
N ALA A 297 -12.27 9.86 16.00
CA ALA A 297 -11.94 11.20 16.49
C ALA A 297 -11.06 11.96 15.49
N LEU A 298 -10.03 11.33 14.94
CA LEU A 298 -9.20 11.92 13.88
C LEU A 298 -10.02 12.28 12.64
N LEU A 299 -10.98 11.43 12.26
CA LEU A 299 -11.90 11.71 11.15
C LEU A 299 -12.78 12.94 11.41
N ARG A 300 -13.31 13.07 12.63
CA ARG A 300 -14.10 14.27 13.02
C ARG A 300 -13.27 15.56 12.97
N ASP A 301 -12.00 15.49 13.32
CA ASP A 301 -11.06 16.62 13.27
C ASP A 301 -10.52 16.90 11.85
N GLY A 302 -11.00 16.17 10.84
CA GLY A 302 -10.61 16.36 9.43
C GLY A 302 -9.30 15.68 9.02
N THR A 303 -8.68 14.89 9.89
CA THR A 303 -7.58 14.00 9.52
C THR A 303 -8.15 12.71 8.94
N LEU A 304 -7.56 12.22 7.84
CA LEU A 304 -7.99 10.98 7.18
C LEU A 304 -7.01 9.83 7.51
N PRO A 305 -7.14 9.19 8.68
CA PRO A 305 -6.26 8.09 9.02
C PRO A 305 -6.57 6.86 8.16
N GLY A 306 -5.54 6.18 7.69
CA GLY A 306 -5.65 4.82 7.19
C GLY A 306 -5.80 3.83 8.35
N SER A 307 -6.46 2.72 8.10
CA SER A 307 -6.60 1.62 9.08
C SER A 307 -6.08 0.28 8.54
N GLY A 308 -5.17 0.34 7.59
CA GLY A 308 -4.64 -0.85 6.95
C GLY A 308 -5.72 -1.68 6.24
N TRP A 309 -5.63 -2.99 6.38
CA TRP A 309 -6.55 -3.94 5.74
C TRP A 309 -7.29 -4.79 6.76
N PRO A 310 -8.39 -4.27 7.34
CA PRO A 310 -9.18 -5.00 8.33
C PRO A 310 -9.86 -6.26 7.75
N GLU A 311 -9.96 -6.35 6.42
CA GLU A 311 -10.57 -7.47 5.69
C GLU A 311 -9.54 -8.56 5.31
N ALA A 312 -8.33 -8.51 5.86
CA ALA A 312 -7.33 -9.54 5.61
C ALA A 312 -7.89 -10.92 6.00
N PRO A 313 -7.47 -11.98 5.31
CA PRO A 313 -8.03 -13.33 5.51
C PRO A 313 -7.54 -13.94 6.84
N PHE A 314 -8.08 -13.43 7.95
CA PHE A 314 -7.72 -13.92 9.26
C PHE A 314 -8.34 -15.28 9.53
N ASN A 315 -7.54 -16.24 9.93
CA ASN A 315 -7.97 -17.48 10.57
C ASN A 315 -7.40 -17.52 11.99
N ALA A 316 -7.83 -18.51 12.79
CA ALA A 316 -7.43 -18.64 14.18
C ALA A 316 -5.91 -18.83 14.39
N ALA A 317 -5.19 -19.29 13.36
CA ALA A 317 -3.75 -19.53 13.43
C ALA A 317 -2.90 -18.26 13.19
N LEU A 318 -3.49 -17.19 12.65
CA LEU A 318 -2.78 -15.95 12.26
C LEU A 318 -2.83 -14.90 13.38
N VAL A 319 -2.36 -15.26 14.57
CA VAL A 319 -2.51 -14.46 15.81
C VAL A 319 -1.74 -13.13 15.74
N ARG A 320 -0.49 -13.14 15.25
CA ARG A 320 0.36 -11.95 15.17
C ARG A 320 -0.17 -10.96 14.14
N THR A 321 -0.59 -11.47 12.99
CA THR A 321 -1.19 -10.63 11.93
C THR A 321 -2.49 -9.99 12.40
N ARG A 322 -3.31 -10.71 13.18
CA ARG A 322 -4.51 -10.15 13.81
C ARG A 322 -4.14 -9.02 14.78
N ALA A 323 -3.15 -9.27 15.65
CA ALA A 323 -2.69 -8.27 16.61
C ALA A 323 -2.18 -6.99 15.93
N LEU A 324 -1.46 -7.12 14.80
CA LEU A 324 -1.06 -5.98 13.97
C LEU A 324 -2.29 -5.23 13.44
N ALA A 325 -3.22 -5.93 12.80
CA ALA A 325 -4.40 -5.32 12.18
C ALA A 325 -5.29 -4.60 13.19
N ASP A 326 -5.42 -5.13 14.40
CA ASP A 326 -6.24 -4.55 15.48
C ASP A 326 -5.62 -3.28 16.08
N ARG A 327 -4.32 -3.05 15.87
CA ARG A 327 -3.56 -1.93 16.46
C ARG A 327 -3.13 -0.87 15.46
N LEU A 328 -3.12 -1.19 14.17
CA LEU A 328 -2.53 -0.33 13.15
C LEU A 328 -3.45 0.83 12.78
N LEU A 329 -2.88 2.03 12.77
CA LEU A 329 -3.40 3.23 12.12
C LEU A 329 -2.29 3.89 11.29
N GLU A 330 -2.69 4.73 10.35
CA GLU A 330 -1.77 5.43 9.45
C GLU A 330 -2.13 6.91 9.37
N LEU A 331 -1.15 7.80 9.49
CA LEU A 331 -1.35 9.20 9.11
C LEU A 331 -0.95 9.42 7.65
N PRO A 332 -1.71 10.23 6.90
CA PRO A 332 -1.36 10.58 5.54
C PRO A 332 -0.11 11.49 5.50
N ILE A 333 0.84 11.14 4.63
CA ILE A 333 2.07 11.93 4.41
C ILE A 333 2.34 12.16 2.92
N HIS A 334 1.34 12.05 2.06
CA HIS A 334 1.55 12.13 0.62
C HIS A 334 2.09 13.50 0.18
N HIS A 335 2.80 13.52 -0.93
CA HIS A 335 3.51 14.70 -1.48
C HIS A 335 2.61 15.92 -1.77
N GLY A 336 1.30 15.76 -1.82
CA GLY A 336 0.34 16.85 -2.01
C GLY A 336 -0.03 17.59 -0.72
N LEU A 337 0.41 17.11 0.47
CA LEU A 337 0.12 17.77 1.73
C LEU A 337 1.07 18.97 1.95
N THR A 338 0.52 20.00 2.60
CA THR A 338 1.28 21.13 3.12
C THR A 338 1.74 20.87 4.54
N ARG A 339 2.79 21.56 5.00
CA ARG A 339 3.26 21.48 6.38
C ARG A 339 2.12 21.75 7.39
N ARG A 340 1.34 22.81 7.16
CA ARG A 340 0.18 23.16 7.99
C ARG A 340 -0.86 22.04 8.12
N GLN A 341 -1.02 21.22 7.08
CA GLN A 341 -1.95 20.08 7.14
C GLN A 341 -1.37 18.93 7.96
N LEU A 342 -0.07 18.70 7.89
CA LEU A 342 0.62 17.72 8.75
C LEU A 342 0.55 18.14 10.20
N ASP A 343 0.81 19.43 10.51
CA ASP A 343 0.74 19.96 11.87
C ASP A 343 -0.66 19.81 12.46
N ARG A 344 -1.71 20.12 11.69
CA ARG A 344 -3.11 19.88 12.11
C ARG A 344 -3.39 18.41 12.43
N SER A 345 -2.84 17.49 11.64
CA SER A 345 -3.02 16.05 11.88
C SER A 345 -2.32 15.61 13.18
N LEU A 346 -1.15 16.17 13.46
CA LEU A 346 -0.40 15.94 14.71
C LEU A 346 -1.12 16.53 15.91
N ASP A 347 -1.59 17.78 15.83
CA ASP A 347 -2.38 18.44 16.88
C ASP A 347 -3.67 17.67 17.17
N SER A 348 -4.35 17.18 16.13
CA SER A 348 -5.54 16.33 16.25
C SER A 348 -5.21 15.02 16.96
N LEU A 349 -4.11 14.36 16.57
CA LEU A 349 -3.66 13.13 17.22
C LEU A 349 -3.35 13.37 18.70
N GLU A 350 -2.60 14.43 19.04
CA GLU A 350 -2.21 14.77 20.41
C GLU A 350 -3.45 15.04 21.27
N ARG A 351 -4.36 15.91 20.82
CA ARG A 351 -5.62 16.18 21.51
C ARG A 351 -6.48 14.94 21.71
N THR A 352 -6.54 14.07 20.72
CA THR A 352 -7.34 12.85 20.80
C THR A 352 -6.76 11.86 21.77
N VAL A 353 -5.43 11.68 21.75
CA VAL A 353 -4.70 10.82 22.69
C VAL A 353 -4.87 11.32 24.12
N ALA A 354 -4.80 12.64 24.34
CA ALA A 354 -5.00 13.24 25.66
C ALA A 354 -6.44 13.05 26.21
N ARG A 355 -7.44 13.05 25.35
CA ARG A 355 -8.86 12.88 25.71
C ARG A 355 -9.28 11.43 25.93
N THR A 356 -8.64 10.49 25.25
CA THR A 356 -8.92 9.06 25.39
C THR A 356 -8.17 8.51 26.59
N LYS A 357 -8.70 8.75 27.82
CA LYS A 357 -8.19 8.14 29.05
C LYS A 357 -8.31 6.62 28.97
N THR A 358 -7.34 5.92 29.52
CA THR A 358 -7.44 4.46 29.70
C THR A 358 -8.56 4.16 30.70
N PRO A 359 -9.47 3.23 30.42
CA PRO A 359 -10.35 2.72 31.46
C PRO A 359 -9.49 2.13 32.59
N GLY A 360 -9.50 2.77 33.77
CA GLY A 360 -8.72 2.35 34.93
C GLY A 360 -7.50 3.22 35.29
N GLU A 361 -7.18 4.27 34.53
CA GLU A 361 -6.20 5.27 34.97
C GLU A 361 -6.85 6.21 36.00
N PRO A 362 -6.29 6.32 37.23
CA PRO A 362 -6.84 7.24 38.23
C PRO A 362 -6.72 8.67 37.71
N ASP A 363 -7.76 9.47 37.95
CA ASP A 363 -7.70 10.92 37.73
C ASP A 363 -6.48 11.50 38.40
N ARG A 364 -5.55 12.09 37.64
CA ARG A 364 -4.58 13.00 38.26
C ARG A 364 -5.38 14.14 38.86
N VAL A 365 -5.53 14.11 40.16
CA VAL A 365 -6.03 15.24 40.94
C VAL A 365 -5.14 16.43 40.63
N VAL A 366 -5.68 17.38 39.88
CA VAL A 366 -5.06 18.70 39.75
C VAL A 366 -5.09 19.23 41.15
N ALA A 367 -3.96 19.23 41.82
CA ALA A 367 -3.78 19.94 43.12
C ALA A 367 -4.04 21.41 42.81
N MET A 368 -5.26 21.85 43.15
CA MET A 368 -5.53 23.27 43.30
C MET A 368 -4.60 23.73 44.43
N GLY A 369 -3.58 24.51 44.09
CA GLY A 369 -2.76 25.19 45.06
C GLY A 369 -3.64 26.08 45.91
N ASP A 370 -3.76 25.75 47.17
CA ASP A 370 -4.32 26.63 48.17
C ASP A 370 -3.45 27.90 48.19
N GLY A 371 -4.04 28.98 47.73
CA GLY A 371 -3.51 30.31 47.93
C GLY A 371 -3.74 30.70 49.41
N GLY A 372 -2.65 30.85 50.10
CA GLY A 372 -2.55 31.52 51.36
C GLY A 372 -1.53 32.66 51.27
#